data_a25b34688ee8002a5e477959dea5da2d
#
_entry.id   a25b34688ee8002a5e477959dea5da2d
#
_cell.length_a   1.000
_cell.length_b   1.000
_cell.length_c   1.000
_cell.angle_alpha   90.00
_cell.angle_beta   90.00
_cell.angle_gamma   90.00
#
_symmetry.space_group_name_H-M   'P 1'
#
loop_
_entity.id
_entity.type
_entity.pdbx_description
1 polymer ?
#
loop_
_entity_poly.entity_id
_entity_poly.type
_entity_poly.pdbx_seq_one_letter_code
_entity_poly.pdbx_strand_id
1 'polypeptide(L)'
;MKDLQKRTWAEVSLENIEHNYRAIRARLPKGCRFLGIVKADAYGHGAVEVAKRLEKCGADYLAIACLDEALELRRSGVKMPILILGHTPPEYVKELLDNDLTQTCLLYTSDAADDLI
;
A
#
# COMPACT_ATOMS: atom_id res chain seq x y z
N MET A 1 -16.34 -25.20 -5.75
CA MET A 1 -16.41 -26.35 -5.13
C MET A 1 -15.55 -26.47 -4.01
N LYS A 2 -14.40 -26.23 -4.15
CA LYS A 2 -13.44 -26.32 -3.14
C LYS A 2 -13.80 -25.71 -1.83
N ASP A 3 -14.72 -24.80 -1.75
CA ASP A 3 -15.05 -24.11 -0.52
C ASP A 3 -16.11 -24.80 0.32
N LEU A 4 -16.65 -25.90 -0.16
CA LEU A 4 -17.70 -26.63 0.54
C LEU A 4 -17.26 -27.16 1.89
N GLN A 5 -15.95 -27.40 2.06
CA GLN A 5 -15.42 -28.00 3.29
C GLN A 5 -14.86 -26.97 4.27
N LYS A 6 -14.92 -25.70 3.96
CA LYS A 6 -14.37 -24.67 4.84
C LYS A 6 -15.18 -24.58 6.14
N ARG A 7 -14.46 -24.56 7.25
CA ARG A 7 -15.06 -24.39 8.58
C ARG A 7 -14.88 -22.98 9.11
N THR A 8 -13.88 -22.28 8.61
CA THR A 8 -13.53 -20.96 9.09
C THR A 8 -13.17 -20.07 7.91
N TRP A 9 -13.68 -18.86 7.93
CA TRP A 9 -13.30 -17.87 6.91
C TRP A 9 -13.41 -16.48 7.51
N ALA A 10 -12.75 -15.53 6.88
CA ALA A 10 -12.87 -14.13 7.23
C ALA A 10 -13.74 -13.45 6.18
N GLU A 11 -14.73 -12.71 6.64
CA GLU A 11 -15.55 -11.89 5.75
C GLU A 11 -15.08 -10.46 5.82
N VAL A 12 -14.79 -9.88 4.64
CA VAL A 12 -14.34 -8.51 4.54
C VAL A 12 -15.34 -7.73 3.70
N SER A 13 -15.83 -6.64 4.25
CA SER A 13 -16.75 -5.75 3.53
C SER A 13 -15.98 -4.61 2.91
N LEU A 14 -15.80 -4.63 1.60
CA LEU A 14 -15.16 -3.52 0.88
C LEU A 14 -16.00 -2.26 0.97
N GLU A 15 -17.32 -2.39 1.04
CA GLU A 15 -18.20 -1.25 1.22
C GLU A 15 -17.95 -0.55 2.55
N ASN A 16 -17.71 -1.30 3.62
CA ASN A 16 -17.39 -0.70 4.92
C ASN A 16 -16.01 -0.04 4.90
N ILE A 17 -15.05 -0.63 4.20
CA ILE A 17 -13.73 -0.02 4.03
C ILE A 17 -13.87 1.29 3.27
N GLU A 18 -14.63 1.31 2.22
CA GLU A 18 -14.89 2.55 1.47
C GLU A 18 -15.60 3.58 2.33
N HIS A 19 -16.59 3.16 3.11
CA HIS A 19 -17.30 4.07 4.03
C HIS A 19 -16.32 4.70 5.02
N ASN A 20 -15.44 3.90 5.60
CA ASN A 20 -14.45 4.40 6.56
C ASN A 20 -13.46 5.35 5.88
N TYR A 21 -13.02 5.02 4.67
CA TYR A 21 -12.15 5.89 3.88
C TYR A 21 -12.81 7.26 3.68
N ARG A 22 -14.08 7.26 3.25
CA ARG A 22 -14.80 8.51 2.99
C ARG A 22 -15.02 9.32 4.26
N ALA A 23 -15.28 8.65 5.37
CA ALA A 23 -15.47 9.33 6.65
C ALA A 23 -14.18 10.02 7.11
N ILE A 24 -13.04 9.35 6.96
CA ILE A 24 -11.73 9.92 7.28
C ILE A 24 -11.42 11.06 6.31
N ARG A 25 -11.61 10.82 5.02
CA ARG A 25 -11.31 11.82 3.98
C ARG A 25 -12.08 13.11 4.20
N ALA A 26 -13.33 13.00 4.60
CA ALA A 26 -14.19 14.16 4.84
C ALA A 26 -13.69 15.05 5.99
N ARG A 27 -12.88 14.50 6.88
CA ARG A 27 -12.32 15.25 8.01
C ARG A 27 -10.96 15.86 7.72
N LEU A 28 -10.37 15.53 6.59
CA LEU A 28 -9.06 16.07 6.23
C LEU A 28 -9.23 17.48 5.66
N PRO A 29 -8.27 18.38 5.94
CA PRO A 29 -8.29 19.71 5.34
C PRO A 29 -8.18 19.62 3.83
N LYS A 30 -8.70 20.65 3.15
CA LYS A 30 -8.55 20.75 1.70
C LYS A 30 -7.06 20.72 1.33
N GLY A 31 -6.72 19.91 0.34
CA GLY A 31 -5.33 19.75 -0.10
C GLY A 31 -4.54 18.70 0.66
N CYS A 32 -5.07 18.16 1.75
CA CYS A 32 -4.42 17.07 2.46
C CYS A 32 -4.59 15.77 1.68
N ARG A 33 -3.49 15.05 1.49
CA ARG A 33 -3.51 13.78 0.76
C ARG A 33 -3.71 12.61 1.71
N PHE A 34 -4.22 11.53 1.17
CA PHE A 34 -4.49 10.31 1.91
C PHE A 34 -3.53 9.21 1.45
N LEU A 35 -2.83 8.60 2.40
CA LEU A 35 -1.98 7.45 2.15
C LEU A 35 -2.56 6.26 2.89
N GLY A 36 -2.96 5.23 2.16
CA GLY A 36 -3.51 4.01 2.73
C GLY A 36 -2.43 2.97 2.95
N ILE A 37 -2.32 2.46 4.18
CA ILE A 37 -1.33 1.44 4.50
C ILE A 37 -1.97 0.07 4.32
N VAL A 38 -1.46 -0.70 3.36
CA VAL A 38 -2.00 -2.03 3.02
C VAL A 38 -0.94 -3.13 3.15
N LYS A 39 0.07 -2.89 3.97
CA LYS A 39 1.10 -3.89 4.24
C LYS A 39 0.52 -5.08 4.98
N ALA A 40 1.28 -6.18 5.02
CA ALA A 40 0.87 -7.42 5.70
C ALA A 40 -0.52 -7.85 5.25
N ASP A 41 -0.72 -7.89 3.94
CA ASP A 41 -1.99 -8.26 3.31
C ASP A 41 -3.15 -7.37 3.79
N ALA A 42 -2.89 -6.06 3.90
CA ALA A 42 -3.82 -5.08 4.46
C ALA A 42 -4.27 -5.50 5.86
N TYR A 43 -3.31 -5.95 6.67
CA TYR A 43 -3.57 -6.44 8.02
C TYR A 43 -4.61 -7.57 8.05
N GLY A 44 -4.57 -8.43 7.04
CA GLY A 44 -5.48 -9.57 6.93
C GLY A 44 -6.77 -9.30 6.16
N HIS A 45 -6.95 -8.08 5.67
CA HIS A 45 -8.17 -7.73 4.91
C HIS A 45 -8.05 -8.01 3.41
N GLY A 46 -6.87 -8.41 2.93
CA GLY A 46 -6.64 -8.66 1.52
C GLY A 46 -6.11 -7.42 0.80
N ALA A 47 -4.78 -7.34 0.63
CA ALA A 47 -4.13 -6.14 0.11
C ALA A 47 -4.60 -5.77 -1.29
N VAL A 48 -4.74 -6.75 -2.18
CA VAL A 48 -5.11 -6.48 -3.57
C VAL A 48 -6.50 -5.85 -3.66
N GLU A 49 -7.48 -6.46 -2.99
CA GLU A 49 -8.86 -5.97 -3.06
C GLU A 49 -9.01 -4.62 -2.37
N VAL A 50 -8.35 -4.44 -1.21
CA VAL A 50 -8.39 -3.17 -0.50
C VAL A 50 -7.71 -2.08 -1.33
N ALA A 51 -6.53 -2.38 -1.90
CA ALA A 51 -5.81 -1.41 -2.73
C ALA A 51 -6.63 -0.97 -3.94
N LYS A 52 -7.27 -1.92 -4.62
CA LYS A 52 -8.11 -1.59 -5.77
C LYS A 52 -9.31 -0.74 -5.39
N ARG A 53 -9.90 -1.01 -4.23
CA ARG A 53 -11.03 -0.20 -3.77
C ARG A 53 -10.58 1.20 -3.40
N LEU A 54 -9.43 1.35 -2.72
CA LEU A 54 -8.88 2.66 -2.40
C LEU A 54 -8.51 3.44 -3.66
N GLU A 55 -7.95 2.76 -4.66
CA GLU A 55 -7.63 3.39 -5.93
C GLU A 55 -8.90 3.91 -6.60
N LYS A 56 -9.94 3.11 -6.64
CA LYS A 56 -11.23 3.49 -7.21
C LYS A 56 -11.84 4.68 -6.48
N CYS A 57 -11.63 4.76 -5.17
CA CYS A 57 -12.16 5.85 -4.35
C CYS A 57 -11.35 7.14 -4.47
N GLY A 58 -10.18 7.10 -5.09
CA GLY A 58 -9.36 8.30 -5.27
C GLY A 58 -8.35 8.54 -4.17
N ALA A 59 -7.95 7.52 -3.42
CA ALA A 59 -6.83 7.65 -2.49
C ALA A 59 -5.58 8.09 -3.25
N ASP A 60 -4.70 8.83 -2.57
CA ASP A 60 -3.57 9.45 -3.24
C ASP A 60 -2.34 8.53 -3.31
N TYR A 61 -2.16 7.69 -2.31
CA TYR A 61 -0.96 6.86 -2.17
C TYR A 61 -1.29 5.60 -1.41
N LEU A 62 -0.54 4.54 -1.69
CA LEU A 62 -0.55 3.32 -0.87
C LEU A 62 0.84 3.14 -0.26
N ALA A 63 0.89 2.47 0.89
CA ALA A 63 2.16 2.09 1.50
C ALA A 63 2.14 0.61 1.84
N ILE A 64 3.27 -0.05 1.58
CA ILE A 64 3.46 -1.48 1.86
C ILE A 64 4.81 -1.67 2.54
N ALA A 65 5.07 -2.86 3.02
CA ALA A 65 6.26 -3.12 3.82
C ALA A 65 7.51 -3.40 2.98
N CYS A 66 7.37 -4.12 1.87
CA CYS A 66 8.53 -4.59 1.12
C CYS A 66 8.23 -4.68 -0.38
N LEU A 67 9.30 -4.88 -1.15
CA LEU A 67 9.22 -4.93 -2.61
C LEU A 67 8.23 -5.99 -3.10
N ASP A 68 8.23 -7.18 -2.50
CA ASP A 68 7.35 -8.25 -2.94
C ASP A 68 5.88 -7.87 -2.86
N GLU A 69 5.49 -7.17 -1.80
CA GLU A 69 4.13 -6.68 -1.66
C GLU A 69 3.78 -5.66 -2.74
N ALA A 70 4.72 -4.76 -3.04
CA ALA A 70 4.51 -3.78 -4.11
C ALA A 70 4.35 -4.43 -5.47
N LEU A 71 5.19 -5.42 -5.77
CA LEU A 71 5.12 -6.13 -7.03
C LEU A 71 3.82 -6.90 -7.18
N GLU A 72 3.33 -7.48 -6.10
CA GLU A 72 2.03 -8.17 -6.12
C GLU A 72 0.91 -7.20 -6.51
N LEU A 73 0.90 -6.01 -5.90
CA LEU A 73 -0.10 -5.00 -6.24
C LEU A 73 0.01 -4.57 -7.71
N ARG A 74 1.24 -4.36 -8.19
CA ARG A 74 1.44 -3.99 -9.61
C ARG A 74 0.98 -5.09 -10.55
N ARG A 75 1.31 -6.34 -10.26
CA ARG A 75 0.86 -7.48 -11.08
C ARG A 75 -0.65 -7.63 -11.09
N SER A 76 -1.30 -7.19 -10.03
CA SER A 76 -2.76 -7.25 -9.91
C SER A 76 -3.46 -6.07 -10.57
N GLY A 77 -2.71 -5.15 -11.16
CA GLY A 77 -3.28 -4.04 -11.92
C GLY A 77 -3.42 -2.72 -11.18
N VAL A 78 -2.93 -2.65 -9.95
CA VAL A 78 -2.93 -1.39 -9.19
C VAL A 78 -1.93 -0.44 -9.82
N LYS A 79 -2.36 0.79 -10.13
CA LYS A 79 -1.54 1.78 -10.86
C LYS A 79 -1.19 3.00 -10.02
N MET A 80 -1.89 3.24 -8.92
CA MET A 80 -1.64 4.41 -8.10
C MET A 80 -0.25 4.35 -7.46
N PRO A 81 0.28 5.48 -6.97
CA PRO A 81 1.60 5.51 -6.34
C PRO A 81 1.69 4.59 -5.12
N ILE A 82 2.81 3.91 -5.01
CA ILE A 82 3.08 2.96 -3.92
C ILE A 82 4.40 3.32 -3.26
N LEU A 83 4.37 3.45 -1.95
CA LEU A 83 5.54 3.71 -1.11
C LEU A 83 5.95 2.43 -0.39
N ILE A 84 7.21 2.05 -0.52
CA ILE A 84 7.79 0.94 0.22
C ILE A 84 8.35 1.48 1.52
N LEU A 85 7.84 0.99 2.65
CA LEU A 85 8.26 1.46 3.97
C LEU A 85 9.54 0.82 4.45
N GLY A 86 9.79 -0.42 4.06
CA GLY A 86 10.97 -1.17 4.48
C GLY A 86 12.14 -1.04 3.53
N HIS A 87 13.23 -1.70 3.89
CA HIS A 87 14.45 -1.68 3.10
C HIS A 87 14.32 -2.51 1.82
N THR A 88 14.84 -1.98 0.72
CA THR A 88 15.01 -2.72 -0.52
C THR A 88 16.49 -2.76 -0.84
N PRO A 89 17.10 -3.95 -0.99
CA PRO A 89 18.50 -4.03 -1.36
C PRO A 89 18.79 -3.32 -2.69
N PRO A 90 19.95 -2.65 -2.81
CA PRO A 90 20.27 -1.87 -4.02
C PRO A 90 20.24 -2.67 -5.32
N GLU A 91 20.48 -3.98 -5.26
CA GLU A 91 20.43 -4.82 -6.47
C GLU A 91 19.04 -4.88 -7.10
N TYR A 92 17.99 -4.46 -6.38
CA TYR A 92 16.62 -4.46 -6.89
C TYR A 92 16.16 -3.09 -7.38
N VAL A 93 17.10 -2.16 -7.61
CA VAL A 93 16.73 -0.81 -8.06
C VAL A 93 16.00 -0.85 -9.41
N LYS A 94 16.34 -1.81 -10.26
CA LYS A 94 15.67 -1.93 -11.55
C LYS A 94 14.18 -2.22 -11.39
N GLU A 95 13.84 -3.09 -10.46
CA GLU A 95 12.45 -3.42 -10.16
C GLU A 95 11.69 -2.20 -9.64
N LEU A 96 12.36 -1.37 -8.83
CA LEU A 96 11.75 -0.13 -8.34
C LEU A 96 11.42 0.80 -9.51
N LEU A 97 12.37 0.97 -10.42
CA LEU A 97 12.20 1.87 -11.56
C LEU A 97 11.17 1.34 -12.55
N ASP A 98 11.27 0.05 -12.90
CA ASP A 98 10.38 -0.54 -13.89
C ASP A 98 8.91 -0.54 -13.42
N ASN A 99 8.68 -0.56 -12.12
CA ASN A 99 7.34 -0.61 -11.55
C ASN A 99 6.90 0.72 -10.95
N ASP A 100 7.68 1.76 -11.16
CA ASP A 100 7.38 3.11 -10.65
C ASP A 100 7.03 3.09 -9.17
N LEU A 101 7.97 2.59 -8.36
CA LEU A 101 7.78 2.47 -6.92
C LEU A 101 8.59 3.54 -6.19
N THR A 102 8.03 4.04 -5.10
CA THR A 102 8.70 5.00 -4.24
C THR A 102 9.31 4.25 -3.06
N GLN A 103 10.59 4.49 -2.80
CA GLN A 103 11.33 3.80 -1.74
C GLN A 103 11.64 4.76 -0.60
N THR A 104 11.30 4.34 0.63
CA THR A 104 11.73 5.05 1.82
C THR A 104 13.23 4.86 2.01
N CYS A 105 13.95 5.94 2.27
CA CYS A 105 15.37 5.86 2.55
C CYS A 105 15.59 5.42 4.00
N LEU A 106 16.19 4.24 4.15
CA LEU A 106 16.49 3.68 5.47
C LEU A 106 17.97 3.73 5.80
N LEU A 107 18.79 4.19 4.85
CA LEU A 107 20.20 4.35 5.11
C LEU A 107 20.38 5.54 6.02
N TYR A 108 20.79 5.27 7.24
CA TYR A 108 20.96 6.30 8.26
C TYR A 108 22.40 6.38 8.70
N THR A 109 23.02 7.52 8.42
CA THR A 109 24.29 7.91 9.00
C THR A 109 24.12 9.35 9.47
N SER A 110 25.01 9.84 10.31
CA SER A 110 24.93 11.24 10.74
C SER A 110 24.97 12.19 9.55
N ASP A 111 25.78 11.88 8.55
CA ASP A 111 25.89 12.71 7.35
C ASP A 111 24.61 12.65 6.54
N ALA A 112 24.05 11.47 6.37
CA ALA A 112 22.80 11.32 5.65
C ALA A 112 21.64 12.05 6.35
N ALA A 113 21.64 12.02 7.68
CA ALA A 113 20.64 12.74 8.45
C ALA A 113 20.76 14.25 8.24
N ASP A 114 21.98 14.75 8.17
CA ASP A 114 22.22 16.17 7.92
C ASP A 114 21.78 16.56 6.51
N ASP A 115 21.99 15.69 5.54
CA ASP A 115 21.61 15.94 4.15
C ASP A 115 20.10 15.99 3.98
N LEU A 116 19.35 15.35 4.86
CA LEU A 116 17.89 15.33 4.79
C LEU A 116 17.25 16.60 5.35
N ILE A 117 18.02 17.40 6.01
CA ILE A 117 17.56 18.66 6.57
C ILE A 117 17.81 19.79 5.56
#